data_ef7c42b96b0f5ba69b9268af4d52be6d
#
_entry.id   ef7c42b96b0f5ba69b9268af4d52be6d
#
_cell.length_a   1.000
_cell.length_b   1.000
_cell.length_c   1.000
_cell.angle_alpha   90.00
_cell.angle_beta   90.00
_cell.angle_gamma   90.00
#
_symmetry.space_group_name_H-M   'P 1'
#
loop_
_entity.id
_entity.type
_entity.pdbx_description
1 polymer ?
#
loop_
_entity_poly.entity_id
_entity_poly.type
_entity_poly.pdbx_seq_one_letter_code
_entity_poly.pdbx_strand_id
1 'polypeptide(L)'
;MRERARAGRLPCTPPNRRRVDIAMWSRLLLIVLLLLPAQALAGVKEKVAALAPDALVFVVDAEGNELVAQNADKPFVPASVAKLVTAWLALESLGKDYRFETRFYMDDKRTLYVRGGGDPFLISEELALLAKELVAATGKAPLSGIVLDASYYPANLRIPGIEDTTESYDALNSALAVNFNTIHAVHRGKAIVSGEKQTPITPLAISQFRKRGAKGRGRISLAQDPALSLQYAGELLAAFIDKAGGSVKGAITTGPAPAGLASVYVHRQSRPLSQVLHELLVGSNNYIANQVFLEIGAHRLGAPVSLDKSLKAANEMLAAQNLSQAIHLEEGSGISRANHFTARGLAKVLALLAPHAELLRHSKGAAFKTGTLDGVRTLAGYADTAQHGKVRFVISLTGNTGALRFRLMQAIQAAL
;
A
#
# COMPACT_ATOMS: atom_id res chain seq x y z
N MET A 1 72.84 81.92 -43.62
CA MET A 1 72.91 80.59 -44.26
C MET A 1 72.38 79.58 -43.28
N ARG A 2 71.38 78.81 -43.70
CA ARG A 2 70.67 77.72 -43.04
C ARG A 2 69.58 78.10 -41.98
N GLU A 3 68.38 78.34 -42.53
CA GLU A 3 67.09 78.24 -41.85
C GLU A 3 66.83 76.85 -41.37
N ARG A 4 66.35 76.75 -40.15
CA ARG A 4 65.79 75.51 -39.60
C ARG A 4 64.24 75.63 -39.48
N ALA A 5 63.56 74.87 -40.27
CA ALA A 5 62.13 74.72 -40.22
C ALA A 5 61.73 74.03 -38.89
N ARG A 6 60.77 74.61 -38.17
CA ARG A 6 60.08 74.01 -37.04
C ARG A 6 58.87 73.23 -37.54
N ALA A 7 58.85 71.91 -37.38
CA ALA A 7 57.71 71.09 -37.60
C ALA A 7 56.73 71.11 -36.36
N GLY A 8 55.52 71.56 -36.60
CA GLY A 8 54.47 71.59 -35.57
C GLY A 8 53.92 70.17 -35.27
N ARG A 9 53.85 69.82 -33.99
CA ARG A 9 53.20 68.61 -33.52
C ARG A 9 51.71 68.86 -33.30
N LEU A 10 50.84 68.09 -33.99
CA LEU A 10 49.40 67.98 -33.69
C LEU A 10 49.15 67.14 -32.44
N PRO A 11 48.23 67.51 -31.60
CA PRO A 11 47.89 66.70 -30.41
C PRO A 11 47.03 65.48 -30.81
N CYS A 12 47.51 64.25 -30.42
CA CYS A 12 46.74 63.03 -30.47
C CYS A 12 45.67 63.02 -29.35
N THR A 13 44.41 63.06 -29.73
CA THR A 13 43.26 62.73 -28.82
C THR A 13 43.13 61.22 -28.68
N PRO A 14 43.05 60.68 -27.47
CA PRO A 14 42.84 59.24 -27.26
C PRO A 14 41.40 58.82 -27.64
N PRO A 15 41.17 57.57 -28.14
CA PRO A 15 39.85 57.13 -28.52
C PRO A 15 38.96 56.94 -27.25
N ASN A 16 37.77 57.46 -27.33
CA ASN A 16 36.72 57.39 -26.31
C ASN A 16 36.34 55.91 -26.07
N ARG A 17 36.91 55.25 -25.06
CA ARG A 17 36.50 53.92 -24.61
C ARG A 17 35.11 54.10 -23.97
N ARG A 18 34.03 53.70 -24.65
CA ARG A 18 32.74 53.48 -24.04
C ARG A 18 32.91 52.48 -22.92
N ARG A 19 32.76 52.93 -21.68
CA ARG A 19 32.61 52.04 -20.54
C ARG A 19 31.33 51.22 -20.76
N VAL A 20 31.48 49.96 -21.13
CA VAL A 20 30.38 49.01 -21.15
C VAL A 20 29.95 48.81 -19.70
N ASP A 21 28.74 49.19 -19.38
CA ASP A 21 28.20 49.16 -18.02
C ASP A 21 28.02 47.69 -17.59
N ILE A 22 29.06 47.12 -16.95
CA ILE A 22 29.07 45.73 -16.43
C ILE A 22 27.86 45.49 -15.48
N ALA A 23 27.39 46.55 -14.81
CA ALA A 23 26.19 46.51 -13.95
C ALA A 23 24.88 46.24 -14.73
N MET A 24 24.79 46.67 -15.98
CA MET A 24 23.61 46.45 -16.83
C MET A 24 23.58 45.01 -17.33
N TRP A 25 24.71 44.44 -17.69
CA TRP A 25 24.82 43.03 -18.11
C TRP A 25 24.59 42.05 -16.96
N SER A 26 25.06 42.34 -15.72
CA SER A 26 24.79 41.52 -14.54
C SER A 26 23.30 41.53 -14.15
N ARG A 27 22.61 42.68 -14.27
CA ARG A 27 21.16 42.76 -14.05
C ARG A 27 20.37 42.03 -15.13
N LEU A 28 20.74 42.10 -16.40
CA LEU A 28 20.13 41.32 -17.48
C LEU A 28 20.34 39.82 -17.31
N LEU A 29 21.54 39.37 -16.89
CA LEU A 29 21.88 37.97 -16.64
C LEU A 29 21.04 37.44 -15.46
N LEU A 30 20.88 38.23 -14.39
CA LEU A 30 20.04 37.86 -13.22
C LEU A 30 18.55 37.75 -13.60
N ILE A 31 18.05 38.63 -14.44
CA ILE A 31 16.65 38.59 -14.93
C ILE A 31 16.43 37.38 -15.84
N VAL A 32 17.38 37.04 -16.70
CA VAL A 32 17.30 35.86 -17.58
C VAL A 32 17.36 34.56 -16.75
N LEU A 33 18.21 34.48 -15.71
CA LEU A 33 18.29 33.33 -14.81
C LEU A 33 17.00 33.15 -13.97
N LEU A 34 16.27 34.22 -13.64
CA LEU A 34 14.98 34.15 -12.91
C LEU A 34 13.81 33.84 -13.85
N LEU A 35 13.90 34.10 -15.14
CA LEU A 35 12.83 33.85 -16.12
C LEU A 35 12.85 32.39 -16.64
N LEU A 36 14.00 31.72 -16.67
CA LEU A 36 14.13 30.34 -17.16
C LEU A 36 13.26 29.33 -16.38
N PRO A 37 13.27 29.31 -15.04
CA PRO A 37 12.39 28.40 -14.29
C PRO A 37 10.91 28.74 -14.43
N ALA A 38 10.55 30.02 -14.56
CA ALA A 38 9.17 30.43 -14.75
C ALA A 38 8.59 30.00 -16.11
N GLN A 39 9.41 30.00 -17.17
CA GLN A 39 9.02 29.51 -18.50
C GLN A 39 8.91 27.98 -18.54
N ALA A 40 9.78 27.25 -17.86
CA ALA A 40 9.69 25.80 -17.73
C ALA A 40 8.42 25.39 -16.98
N LEU A 41 8.09 26.10 -15.91
CA LEU A 41 6.87 25.85 -15.12
C LEU A 41 5.58 26.14 -15.92
N ALA A 42 5.56 27.21 -16.70
CA ALA A 42 4.47 27.49 -17.63
C ALA A 42 4.30 26.34 -18.63
N GLY A 43 5.40 25.89 -19.25
CA GLY A 43 5.37 24.80 -20.21
C GLY A 43 4.87 23.44 -19.67
N VAL A 44 5.11 23.11 -18.39
CA VAL A 44 4.58 21.86 -17.80
C VAL A 44 3.08 21.96 -17.52
N LYS A 45 2.60 23.12 -17.03
CA LYS A 45 1.17 23.36 -16.78
C LYS A 45 0.36 23.28 -18.08
N GLU A 46 0.85 23.88 -19.15
CA GLU A 46 0.24 23.83 -20.47
C GLU A 46 0.20 22.42 -21.05
N LYS A 47 1.30 21.65 -20.92
CA LYS A 47 1.35 20.24 -21.35
C LYS A 47 0.36 19.37 -20.58
N VAL A 48 0.25 19.55 -19.27
CA VAL A 48 -0.70 18.81 -18.42
C VAL A 48 -2.14 19.14 -18.84
N ALA A 49 -2.46 20.44 -18.99
CA ALA A 49 -3.79 20.89 -19.39
C ALA A 49 -4.16 20.41 -20.81
N ALA A 50 -3.22 20.43 -21.76
CA ALA A 50 -3.44 19.92 -23.11
C ALA A 50 -3.66 18.40 -23.16
N LEU A 51 -2.95 17.62 -22.33
CA LEU A 51 -3.09 16.17 -22.26
C LEU A 51 -4.38 15.72 -21.55
N ALA A 52 -4.80 16.44 -20.51
CA ALA A 52 -5.92 16.06 -19.67
C ALA A 52 -6.51 17.30 -18.97
N PRO A 53 -7.34 18.10 -19.64
CA PRO A 53 -7.88 19.37 -19.10
C PRO A 53 -8.72 19.16 -17.83
N ASP A 54 -9.43 18.05 -17.73
CA ASP A 54 -10.31 17.74 -16.59
C ASP A 54 -9.61 16.95 -15.49
N ALA A 55 -8.35 16.57 -15.68
CA ALA A 55 -7.59 15.82 -14.70
C ALA A 55 -7.35 16.63 -13.43
N LEU A 56 -7.24 15.92 -12.32
CA LEU A 56 -6.66 16.44 -11.11
C LEU A 56 -5.17 16.09 -11.13
N VAL A 57 -4.31 17.13 -11.12
CA VAL A 57 -2.85 16.96 -11.11
C VAL A 57 -2.24 17.92 -10.11
N PHE A 58 -1.47 17.38 -9.19
CA PHE A 58 -0.70 18.15 -8.23
C PHE A 58 0.74 17.67 -8.19
N VAL A 59 1.68 18.59 -8.32
CA VAL A 59 3.12 18.30 -8.26
C VAL A 59 3.77 19.34 -7.36
N VAL A 60 4.60 18.85 -6.42
CA VAL A 60 5.28 19.67 -5.43
C VAL A 60 6.71 19.16 -5.27
N ASP A 61 7.68 20.08 -5.14
CA ASP A 61 9.08 19.71 -4.88
C ASP A 61 9.32 19.22 -3.44
N ALA A 62 10.57 18.95 -3.10
CA ALA A 62 10.93 18.48 -1.76
C ALA A 62 10.67 19.52 -0.67
N GLU A 63 10.86 20.81 -1.00
CA GLU A 63 10.68 21.97 -0.12
C GLU A 63 9.23 22.35 0.08
N GLY A 64 8.31 21.85 -0.75
CA GLY A 64 6.87 22.13 -0.67
C GLY A 64 6.38 23.19 -1.66
N ASN A 65 7.23 23.66 -2.60
CA ASN A 65 6.82 24.60 -3.63
C ASN A 65 5.96 23.91 -4.69
N GLU A 66 4.85 24.54 -5.04
CA GLU A 66 3.88 24.01 -6.00
C GLU A 66 4.36 24.24 -7.44
N LEU A 67 4.66 23.16 -8.13
CA LEU A 67 5.09 23.18 -9.53
C LEU A 67 3.91 23.08 -10.49
N VAL A 68 2.92 22.22 -10.16
CA VAL A 68 1.67 22.08 -10.89
C VAL A 68 0.51 21.94 -9.91
N ALA A 69 -0.55 22.74 -10.08
CA ALA A 69 -1.77 22.64 -9.29
C ALA A 69 -3.00 22.78 -10.21
N GLN A 70 -3.48 21.69 -10.77
CA GLN A 70 -4.69 21.61 -11.57
C GLN A 70 -5.75 20.84 -10.79
N ASN A 71 -6.86 21.50 -10.41
CA ASN A 71 -7.94 20.94 -9.59
C ASN A 71 -7.46 20.33 -8.25
N ALA A 72 -6.35 20.81 -7.68
CA ALA A 72 -5.64 20.15 -6.58
C ALA A 72 -6.43 20.03 -5.26
N ASP A 73 -7.41 20.91 -5.06
CA ASP A 73 -8.25 20.96 -3.87
C ASP A 73 -9.62 20.30 -4.07
N LYS A 74 -9.94 19.86 -5.30
CA LYS A 74 -11.17 19.11 -5.55
C LYS A 74 -11.06 17.72 -4.93
N PRO A 75 -12.12 17.24 -4.24
CA PRO A 75 -12.15 15.86 -3.73
C PRO A 75 -12.20 14.88 -4.89
N PHE A 76 -11.49 13.75 -4.73
CA PHE A 76 -11.51 12.65 -5.68
C PHE A 76 -11.57 11.30 -4.97
N VAL A 77 -12.11 10.29 -5.64
CA VAL A 77 -12.11 8.89 -5.16
C VAL A 77 -10.70 8.33 -5.35
N PRO A 78 -9.97 8.00 -4.27
CA PRO A 78 -8.56 7.63 -4.36
C PRO A 78 -8.32 6.27 -5.01
N ALA A 79 -9.27 5.36 -4.96
CA ALA A 79 -9.02 3.96 -5.25
C ALA A 79 -7.79 3.47 -4.45
N SER A 80 -6.98 2.55 -4.97
CA SER A 80 -5.86 1.97 -4.23
C SER A 80 -4.69 2.91 -3.90
N VAL A 81 -4.71 4.21 -4.27
CA VAL A 81 -3.73 5.16 -3.69
C VAL A 81 -4.05 5.49 -2.23
N ALA A 82 -5.26 5.14 -1.73
CA ALA A 82 -5.60 5.18 -0.31
C ALA A 82 -4.64 4.34 0.55
N LYS A 83 -4.08 3.26 0.01
CA LYS A 83 -3.09 2.41 0.68
C LYS A 83 -1.81 3.14 1.08
N LEU A 84 -1.50 4.30 0.47
CA LEU A 84 -0.42 5.17 0.92
C LEU A 84 -0.71 5.77 2.28
N VAL A 85 -1.96 6.18 2.52
CA VAL A 85 -2.42 6.69 3.83
C VAL A 85 -2.36 5.57 4.86
N THR A 86 -2.89 4.38 4.53
CA THR A 86 -2.85 3.21 5.41
C THR A 86 -1.41 2.82 5.78
N ALA A 87 -0.49 2.84 4.81
CA ALA A 87 0.91 2.53 5.06
C ALA A 87 1.57 3.54 6.01
N TRP A 88 1.34 4.83 5.80
CA TRP A 88 1.83 5.86 6.70
C TRP A 88 1.25 5.69 8.11
N LEU A 89 -0.08 5.54 8.25
CA LEU A 89 -0.74 5.33 9.54
C LEU A 89 -0.18 4.10 10.28
N ALA A 90 0.08 3.02 9.55
CA ALA A 90 0.63 1.79 10.12
C ALA A 90 2.07 1.97 10.61
N LEU A 91 2.93 2.64 9.84
CA LEU A 91 4.31 2.91 10.24
C LEU A 91 4.38 3.78 11.50
N GLU A 92 3.55 4.83 11.57
CA GLU A 92 3.47 5.72 12.73
C GLU A 92 2.86 5.05 13.97
N SER A 93 1.90 4.13 13.78
CA SER A 93 1.19 3.50 14.90
C SER A 93 1.90 2.26 15.42
N LEU A 94 2.37 1.39 14.54
CA LEU A 94 2.90 0.07 14.88
C LEU A 94 4.44 0.03 14.84
N GLY A 95 5.05 0.90 14.03
CA GLY A 95 6.49 0.86 13.75
C GLY A 95 6.84 -0.17 12.67
N LYS A 96 7.93 0.08 11.93
CA LYS A 96 8.36 -0.73 10.77
C LYS A 96 8.69 -2.19 11.09
N ASP A 97 9.08 -2.48 12.33
CA ASP A 97 9.54 -3.79 12.79
C ASP A 97 8.42 -4.61 13.48
N TYR A 98 7.20 -4.05 13.57
CA TYR A 98 6.04 -4.73 14.12
C TYR A 98 5.82 -6.08 13.43
N ARG A 99 5.40 -7.11 14.22
CA ARG A 99 5.10 -8.46 13.72
C ARG A 99 3.76 -8.92 14.26
N PHE A 100 2.91 -9.35 13.35
CA PHE A 100 1.63 -9.97 13.72
C PHE A 100 1.88 -11.28 14.48
N GLU A 101 0.95 -11.63 15.38
CA GLU A 101 1.07 -12.84 16.21
C GLU A 101 -0.13 -13.76 16.02
N THR A 102 0.14 -15.08 16.03
CA THR A 102 -0.88 -16.13 16.19
C THR A 102 -0.51 -16.94 17.42
N ARG A 103 -1.42 -17.10 18.38
CA ARG A 103 -1.15 -17.72 19.67
C ARG A 103 -1.76 -19.10 19.76
N PHE A 104 -1.02 -20.03 20.35
CA PHE A 104 -1.39 -21.43 20.49
C PHE A 104 -1.44 -21.81 21.96
N TYR A 105 -2.53 -22.46 22.35
CA TYR A 105 -2.75 -22.99 23.70
C TYR A 105 -3.10 -24.48 23.58
N MET A 106 -2.85 -25.25 24.60
CA MET A 106 -3.18 -26.68 24.60
C MET A 106 -3.68 -27.09 25.99
N ASP A 107 -4.78 -27.83 26.03
CA ASP A 107 -5.30 -28.40 27.27
C ASP A 107 -4.65 -29.80 27.59
N ASP A 108 -4.98 -30.33 28.75
CA ASP A 108 -4.48 -31.65 29.21
C ASP A 108 -4.95 -32.82 28.33
N LYS A 109 -6.03 -32.62 27.55
CA LYS A 109 -6.55 -33.60 26.57
C LYS A 109 -5.84 -33.48 25.22
N ARG A 110 -4.85 -32.59 25.12
CA ARG A 110 -4.14 -32.25 23.88
C ARG A 110 -5.05 -31.66 22.79
N THR A 111 -6.09 -30.94 23.18
CA THR A 111 -6.85 -30.07 22.25
C THR A 111 -6.03 -28.80 22.00
N LEU A 112 -5.75 -28.50 20.75
CA LEU A 112 -5.02 -27.31 20.36
C LEU A 112 -5.99 -26.15 20.11
N TYR A 113 -5.84 -25.04 20.82
CA TYR A 113 -6.59 -23.80 20.61
C TYR A 113 -5.70 -22.82 19.86
N VAL A 114 -6.20 -22.28 18.77
CA VAL A 114 -5.48 -21.37 17.86
C VAL A 114 -6.16 -20.02 17.86
N ARG A 115 -5.57 -19.03 18.51
CA ARG A 115 -6.08 -17.67 18.55
C ARG A 115 -5.44 -16.82 17.47
N GLY A 116 -6.23 -16.42 16.48
CA GLY A 116 -5.80 -15.53 15.43
C GLY A 116 -5.63 -14.08 15.90
N GLY A 117 -4.58 -13.42 15.45
CA GLY A 117 -4.30 -12.00 15.71
C GLY A 117 -4.37 -11.11 14.47
N GLY A 118 -5.13 -11.54 13.44
CA GLY A 118 -5.30 -10.72 12.24
C GLY A 118 -4.08 -10.68 11.31
N ASP A 119 -3.21 -11.68 11.35
CA ASP A 119 -2.02 -11.75 10.49
C ASP A 119 -2.40 -11.70 9.00
N PRO A 120 -2.00 -10.63 8.25
CA PRO A 120 -2.32 -10.50 6.83
C PRO A 120 -1.53 -11.45 5.94
N PHE A 121 -0.46 -12.07 6.44
CA PHE A 121 0.47 -12.92 5.69
C PHE A 121 0.58 -14.35 6.23
N LEU A 122 -0.45 -14.87 6.86
CA LEU A 122 -0.51 -16.28 7.25
C LEU A 122 -0.74 -17.15 6.01
N ILE A 123 0.24 -17.15 5.11
CA ILE A 123 0.24 -17.92 3.87
C ILE A 123 0.84 -19.32 4.08
N SER A 124 0.75 -20.18 3.06
CA SER A 124 1.21 -21.57 3.17
C SER A 124 2.67 -21.70 3.54
N GLU A 125 3.54 -20.81 3.07
CA GLU A 125 4.96 -20.76 3.45
C GLU A 125 5.14 -20.45 4.94
N GLU A 126 4.34 -19.52 5.46
CA GLU A 126 4.36 -19.15 6.86
C GLU A 126 3.78 -20.27 7.74
N LEU A 127 2.69 -20.92 7.28
CA LEU A 127 2.11 -22.09 7.94
C LEU A 127 3.11 -23.26 8.03
N ALA A 128 3.97 -23.43 7.03
CA ALA A 128 5.01 -24.46 7.06
C ALA A 128 6.06 -24.19 8.16
N LEU A 129 6.47 -22.94 8.33
CA LEU A 129 7.38 -22.51 9.41
C LEU A 129 6.70 -22.68 10.77
N LEU A 130 5.50 -22.13 10.91
CA LEU A 130 4.68 -22.20 12.10
C LEU A 130 4.45 -23.65 12.57
N ALA A 131 4.02 -24.53 11.66
CA ALA A 131 3.73 -25.92 11.99
C ALA A 131 4.96 -26.69 12.48
N LYS A 132 6.13 -26.42 11.90
CA LYS A 132 7.40 -27.03 12.34
C LYS A 132 7.72 -26.66 13.79
N GLU A 133 7.66 -25.37 14.11
CA GLU A 133 7.94 -24.87 15.46
C GLU A 133 6.85 -25.30 16.46
N LEU A 134 5.58 -25.33 16.04
CA LEU A 134 4.46 -25.80 16.85
C LEU A 134 4.63 -27.28 17.23
N VAL A 135 4.98 -28.15 16.28
CA VAL A 135 5.23 -29.59 16.54
C VAL A 135 6.46 -29.77 17.43
N ALA A 136 7.49 -28.93 17.28
CA ALA A 136 8.63 -28.93 18.19
C ALA A 136 8.21 -28.57 19.63
N ALA A 137 7.35 -27.59 19.80
CA ALA A 137 6.87 -27.14 21.12
C ALA A 137 5.87 -28.09 21.76
N THR A 138 4.99 -28.75 20.97
CA THR A 138 3.92 -29.63 21.51
C THR A 138 4.26 -31.12 21.50
N GLY A 139 5.33 -31.49 20.82
CA GLY A 139 5.72 -32.89 20.60
C GLY A 139 4.88 -33.57 19.52
N LYS A 140 5.33 -34.74 19.06
CA LYS A 140 4.72 -35.49 17.95
C LYS A 140 3.50 -36.33 18.35
N ALA A 141 3.14 -36.38 19.62
CA ALA A 141 1.94 -37.11 20.03
C ALA A 141 0.68 -36.50 19.37
N PRO A 142 -0.27 -37.34 18.96
CA PRO A 142 -1.47 -36.84 18.26
C PRO A 142 -2.22 -35.77 19.06
N LEU A 143 -2.64 -34.73 18.37
CA LEU A 143 -3.61 -33.76 18.89
C LEU A 143 -5.02 -34.37 18.86
N SER A 144 -5.79 -34.16 19.91
CA SER A 144 -7.17 -34.67 20.02
C SER A 144 -8.16 -33.85 19.17
N GLY A 145 -7.79 -32.64 18.78
CA GLY A 145 -8.57 -31.75 17.91
C GLY A 145 -7.95 -30.36 17.83
N ILE A 146 -8.56 -29.51 17.00
CA ILE A 146 -8.20 -28.09 16.87
C ILE A 146 -9.45 -27.24 17.10
N VAL A 147 -9.32 -26.21 17.95
CA VAL A 147 -10.34 -25.18 18.18
C VAL A 147 -9.79 -23.84 17.66
N LEU A 148 -10.50 -23.21 16.74
CA LEU A 148 -10.10 -21.98 16.10
C LEU A 148 -10.82 -20.79 16.78
N ASP A 149 -10.02 -19.94 17.42
CA ASP A 149 -10.49 -18.74 18.12
C ASP A 149 -10.27 -17.51 17.24
N ALA A 150 -11.37 -16.99 16.68
CA ALA A 150 -11.40 -15.77 15.89
C ALA A 150 -11.95 -14.58 16.68
N SER A 151 -12.07 -14.66 18.00
CA SER A 151 -12.71 -13.65 18.86
C SER A 151 -12.00 -12.30 18.90
N TYR A 152 -10.79 -12.20 18.34
CA TYR A 152 -10.06 -10.94 18.17
C TYR A 152 -10.79 -9.97 17.22
N TYR A 153 -11.59 -10.51 16.25
CA TYR A 153 -12.45 -9.73 15.38
C TYR A 153 -13.94 -9.99 15.69
N PRO A 154 -14.82 -8.99 15.56
CA PRO A 154 -16.24 -9.21 15.68
C PRO A 154 -16.76 -10.09 14.53
N ALA A 155 -17.67 -11.02 14.85
CA ALA A 155 -18.21 -11.96 13.86
C ALA A 155 -18.96 -11.27 12.72
N ASN A 156 -19.48 -10.07 12.95
CA ASN A 156 -20.25 -9.28 11.99
C ASN A 156 -19.41 -8.18 11.32
N LEU A 157 -18.07 -8.27 11.37
CA LEU A 157 -17.21 -7.31 10.69
C LEU A 157 -17.56 -7.23 9.20
N ARG A 158 -17.78 -6.01 8.72
CA ARG A 158 -17.95 -5.71 7.29
C ARG A 158 -17.08 -4.52 6.94
N ILE A 159 -16.43 -4.62 5.80
CA ILE A 159 -15.62 -3.54 5.25
C ILE A 159 -16.42 -2.86 4.14
N PRO A 160 -16.64 -1.55 4.20
CA PRO A 160 -17.37 -0.82 3.15
C PRO A 160 -16.75 -1.02 1.76
N GLY A 161 -17.59 -1.20 0.75
CA GLY A 161 -17.17 -1.41 -0.63
C GLY A 161 -16.76 -2.84 -1.00
N ILE A 162 -16.65 -3.75 -0.03
CA ILE A 162 -16.49 -5.19 -0.28
C ILE A 162 -17.85 -5.81 -0.55
N GLU A 163 -17.94 -6.57 -1.65
CA GLU A 163 -19.16 -7.26 -2.06
C GLU A 163 -19.09 -8.76 -1.74
N ASP A 164 -20.24 -9.44 -1.72
CA ASP A 164 -20.28 -10.90 -1.54
C ASP A 164 -20.08 -11.61 -2.88
N THR A 165 -18.87 -11.46 -3.43
CA THR A 165 -18.47 -12.12 -4.66
C THR A 165 -17.38 -13.16 -4.42
N THR A 166 -16.98 -13.83 -5.49
CA THR A 166 -15.88 -14.81 -5.43
C THR A 166 -14.55 -14.24 -5.87
N GLU A 167 -14.55 -12.97 -6.15
CA GLU A 167 -13.34 -12.25 -6.56
C GLU A 167 -12.38 -12.10 -5.39
N SER A 168 -11.09 -12.22 -5.64
CA SER A 168 -10.07 -12.19 -4.59
C SER A 168 -9.96 -10.83 -3.88
N TYR A 169 -10.40 -9.76 -4.53
CA TYR A 169 -10.40 -8.41 -3.93
C TYR A 169 -11.57 -8.19 -2.94
N ASP A 170 -12.57 -9.10 -2.93
CA ASP A 170 -13.69 -9.12 -1.98
C ASP A 170 -13.48 -10.11 -0.83
N ALA A 171 -12.26 -10.61 -0.63
CA ALA A 171 -11.98 -11.57 0.42
C ALA A 171 -12.25 -11.00 1.83
N LEU A 172 -12.96 -11.79 2.66
CA LEU A 172 -13.33 -11.44 4.03
C LEU A 172 -12.10 -11.22 4.91
N ASN A 173 -12.05 -10.11 5.63
CA ASN A 173 -11.10 -9.89 6.72
C ASN A 173 -11.50 -10.68 7.97
N SER A 174 -10.55 -11.34 8.60
CA SER A 174 -10.77 -12.23 9.75
C SER A 174 -9.57 -12.26 10.69
N ALA A 175 -9.81 -12.52 11.97
CA ALA A 175 -8.74 -12.71 12.95
C ALA A 175 -7.82 -13.88 12.60
N LEU A 176 -8.38 -14.92 11.99
CA LEU A 176 -7.65 -16.12 11.56
C LEU A 176 -8.09 -16.51 10.15
N ALA A 177 -7.32 -16.12 9.16
CA ALA A 177 -7.50 -16.49 7.77
C ALA A 177 -6.15 -16.81 7.13
N VAL A 178 -6.14 -17.69 6.14
CA VAL A 178 -4.93 -18.17 5.47
C VAL A 178 -4.98 -17.86 3.97
N ASN A 179 -3.81 -17.66 3.35
CA ASN A 179 -3.69 -17.41 1.91
C ASN A 179 -4.61 -16.27 1.43
N PHE A 180 -4.67 -15.15 2.22
CA PHE A 180 -5.54 -14.00 1.95
C PHE A 180 -7.03 -14.36 1.87
N ASN A 181 -7.45 -15.38 2.59
CA ASN A 181 -8.78 -15.95 2.59
C ASN A 181 -9.26 -16.38 1.19
N THR A 182 -8.34 -16.95 0.41
CA THR A 182 -8.57 -17.40 -0.98
C THR A 182 -8.06 -18.82 -1.21
N ILE A 183 -8.70 -19.50 -2.17
CA ILE A 183 -8.29 -20.81 -2.66
C ILE A 183 -7.77 -20.64 -4.09
N HIS A 184 -6.57 -21.16 -4.36
CA HIS A 184 -6.03 -21.26 -5.71
C HIS A 184 -5.98 -22.75 -6.14
N ALA A 185 -6.80 -23.13 -7.09
CA ALA A 185 -6.90 -24.52 -7.56
C ALA A 185 -6.91 -24.63 -9.08
N VAL A 186 -6.70 -25.86 -9.57
CA VAL A 186 -6.60 -26.20 -10.99
C VAL A 186 -7.32 -27.51 -11.27
N HIS A 187 -8.15 -27.57 -12.30
CA HIS A 187 -8.63 -28.83 -12.86
C HIS A 187 -7.53 -29.54 -13.64
N ARG A 188 -7.22 -30.78 -13.27
CA ARG A 188 -6.39 -31.74 -14.03
C ARG A 188 -7.22 -32.94 -14.39
N GLY A 189 -7.84 -32.94 -15.57
CA GLY A 189 -8.84 -33.92 -15.94
C GLY A 189 -10.04 -33.87 -15.00
N LYS A 190 -10.36 -34.97 -14.34
CA LYS A 190 -11.44 -35.05 -13.33
C LYS A 190 -11.03 -34.61 -11.92
N ALA A 191 -9.72 -34.48 -11.68
CA ALA A 191 -9.21 -34.10 -10.36
C ALA A 191 -9.11 -32.57 -10.20
N ILE A 192 -9.32 -32.10 -8.98
CA ILE A 192 -9.02 -30.72 -8.54
C ILE A 192 -7.76 -30.80 -7.68
N VAL A 193 -6.72 -30.06 -8.05
CA VAL A 193 -5.45 -30.01 -7.33
C VAL A 193 -5.11 -28.57 -6.96
N SER A 194 -4.19 -28.38 -6.02
CA SER A 194 -3.71 -27.04 -5.70
C SER A 194 -3.07 -26.35 -6.90
N GLY A 195 -3.35 -25.08 -7.08
CA GLY A 195 -2.69 -24.22 -8.07
C GLY A 195 -1.29 -23.78 -7.65
N GLU A 196 -0.89 -24.07 -6.41
CA GLU A 196 0.37 -23.69 -5.78
C GLU A 196 1.05 -24.95 -5.22
N LYS A 197 2.33 -25.14 -5.55
CA LYS A 197 3.08 -26.37 -5.18
C LYS A 197 3.22 -26.53 -3.65
N GLN A 198 3.39 -25.43 -2.95
CA GLN A 198 3.59 -25.40 -1.48
C GLN A 198 2.30 -25.60 -0.69
N THR A 199 1.14 -25.29 -1.28
CA THR A 199 -0.16 -25.33 -0.61
C THR A 199 -0.79 -26.72 -0.76
N PRO A 200 -1.07 -27.46 0.32
CA PRO A 200 -1.87 -28.69 0.25
C PRO A 200 -3.28 -28.38 -0.27
N ILE A 201 -3.83 -29.29 -1.10
CA ILE A 201 -5.25 -29.23 -1.43
C ILE A 201 -6.06 -29.81 -0.27
N THR A 202 -7.10 -29.13 0.18
CA THR A 202 -7.94 -29.55 1.28
C THR A 202 -9.34 -30.00 0.78
N PRO A 203 -10.09 -30.81 1.57
CA PRO A 203 -11.46 -31.19 1.23
C PRO A 203 -12.38 -29.99 0.98
N LEU A 204 -12.28 -28.97 1.83
CA LEU A 204 -13.05 -27.73 1.63
C LEU A 204 -12.67 -27.04 0.33
N ALA A 205 -11.36 -26.91 0.04
CA ALA A 205 -10.89 -26.27 -1.19
C ALA A 205 -11.44 -26.98 -2.44
N ILE A 206 -11.43 -28.33 -2.47
CA ILE A 206 -12.02 -29.13 -3.56
C ILE A 206 -13.51 -28.85 -3.68
N SER A 207 -14.25 -28.88 -2.55
CA SER A 207 -15.69 -28.66 -2.49
C SER A 207 -16.07 -27.28 -3.02
N GLN A 208 -15.42 -26.22 -2.51
CA GLN A 208 -15.70 -24.84 -2.89
C GLN A 208 -15.35 -24.55 -4.35
N PHE A 209 -14.21 -25.06 -4.83
CA PHE A 209 -13.81 -24.89 -6.23
C PHE A 209 -14.78 -25.59 -7.20
N ARG A 210 -15.26 -26.77 -6.83
CA ARG A 210 -16.28 -27.49 -7.58
C ARG A 210 -17.63 -26.78 -7.57
N LYS A 211 -18.11 -26.35 -6.39
CA LYS A 211 -19.39 -25.66 -6.24
C LYS A 211 -19.47 -24.39 -7.10
N ARG A 212 -18.37 -23.70 -7.27
CA ARG A 212 -18.32 -22.46 -8.06
C ARG A 212 -18.21 -22.69 -9.57
N GLY A 213 -18.14 -23.93 -10.02
CA GLY A 213 -18.08 -24.26 -11.45
C GLY A 213 -16.86 -23.66 -12.18
N ALA A 214 -15.82 -23.27 -11.43
CA ALA A 214 -14.61 -22.70 -12.00
C ALA A 214 -13.95 -23.72 -12.98
N LYS A 215 -13.74 -23.31 -14.20
CA LYS A 215 -13.08 -24.14 -15.23
C LYS A 215 -11.58 -23.79 -15.32
N GLY A 216 -10.73 -24.79 -15.49
CA GLY A 216 -9.29 -24.58 -15.67
C GLY A 216 -8.60 -24.20 -14.35
N ARG A 217 -7.80 -23.13 -14.35
CA ARG A 217 -7.07 -22.58 -13.20
C ARG A 217 -7.76 -21.31 -12.71
N GLY A 218 -7.89 -21.13 -11.40
CA GLY A 218 -8.46 -19.92 -10.84
C GLY A 218 -8.14 -19.74 -9.35
N ARG A 219 -8.19 -18.49 -8.91
CA ARG A 219 -8.19 -18.10 -7.52
C ARG A 219 -9.58 -17.59 -7.17
N ILE A 220 -10.17 -18.12 -6.11
CA ILE A 220 -11.50 -17.74 -5.64
C ILE A 220 -11.43 -17.31 -4.18
N SER A 221 -12.21 -16.31 -3.79
CA SER A 221 -12.43 -16.00 -2.38
C SER A 221 -13.40 -17.02 -1.74
N LEU A 222 -13.37 -17.12 -0.42
CA LEU A 222 -14.32 -17.93 0.36
C LEU A 222 -15.65 -17.20 0.59
N ALA A 223 -15.89 -16.11 -0.13
CA ALA A 223 -17.02 -15.20 0.04
C ALA A 223 -17.02 -14.56 1.45
N GLN A 224 -18.16 -14.00 1.87
CA GLN A 224 -18.31 -13.34 3.16
C GLN A 224 -18.81 -14.32 4.25
N ASP A 225 -18.29 -15.56 4.23
CA ASP A 225 -18.64 -16.62 5.18
C ASP A 225 -17.48 -16.89 6.17
N PRO A 226 -17.58 -16.39 7.42
CA PRO A 226 -16.55 -16.61 8.43
C PRO A 226 -16.31 -18.08 8.77
N ALA A 227 -17.34 -18.93 8.70
CA ALA A 227 -17.23 -20.36 9.02
C ALA A 227 -16.37 -21.08 7.97
N LEU A 228 -16.55 -20.79 6.68
CA LEU A 228 -15.71 -21.33 5.61
C LEU A 228 -14.26 -20.85 5.74
N SER A 229 -14.06 -19.58 6.11
CA SER A 229 -12.72 -19.00 6.35
C SER A 229 -11.98 -19.78 7.44
N LEU A 230 -12.62 -19.99 8.59
CA LEU A 230 -12.04 -20.72 9.72
C LEU A 230 -11.81 -22.20 9.39
N GLN A 231 -12.80 -22.86 8.76
CA GLN A 231 -12.63 -24.25 8.35
C GLN A 231 -11.43 -24.44 7.42
N TYR A 232 -11.24 -23.55 6.44
CA TYR A 232 -10.10 -23.60 5.53
C TYR A 232 -8.77 -23.39 6.27
N ALA A 233 -8.72 -22.44 7.20
CA ALA A 233 -7.53 -22.22 8.02
C ALA A 233 -7.18 -23.47 8.87
N GLY A 234 -8.18 -24.09 9.48
CA GLY A 234 -8.00 -25.31 10.28
C GLY A 234 -7.56 -26.50 9.45
N GLU A 235 -8.17 -26.74 8.27
CA GLU A 235 -7.77 -27.84 7.37
C GLU A 235 -6.34 -27.68 6.87
N LEU A 236 -5.92 -26.45 6.49
CA LEU A 236 -4.54 -26.18 6.09
C LEU A 236 -3.56 -26.33 7.25
N LEU A 237 -3.88 -25.81 8.43
CA LEU A 237 -3.03 -25.97 9.60
C LEU A 237 -2.84 -27.45 9.96
N ALA A 238 -3.91 -28.26 9.95
CA ALA A 238 -3.81 -29.69 10.18
C ALA A 238 -2.92 -30.39 9.14
N ALA A 239 -3.06 -30.05 7.86
CA ALA A 239 -2.22 -30.59 6.79
C ALA A 239 -0.74 -30.20 6.95
N PHE A 240 -0.43 -28.99 7.43
CA PHE A 240 0.94 -28.58 7.70
C PHE A 240 1.52 -29.20 8.97
N ILE A 241 0.71 -29.42 10.02
CA ILE A 241 1.10 -30.19 11.21
C ILE A 241 1.50 -31.62 10.82
N ASP A 242 0.70 -32.26 9.95
CA ASP A 242 1.01 -33.61 9.43
C ASP A 242 2.32 -33.63 8.65
N LYS A 243 2.52 -32.66 7.74
CA LYS A 243 3.80 -32.51 7.02
C LYS A 243 5.00 -32.26 7.94
N ALA A 244 4.79 -31.64 9.09
CA ALA A 244 5.84 -31.41 10.10
C ALA A 244 6.10 -32.62 11.01
N GLY A 245 5.38 -33.73 10.79
CA GLY A 245 5.53 -34.98 11.55
C GLY A 245 4.69 -35.06 12.83
N GLY A 246 3.72 -34.13 12.99
CA GLY A 246 2.64 -34.24 13.98
C GLY A 246 1.41 -34.96 13.39
N SER A 247 0.31 -34.97 14.13
CA SER A 247 -1.00 -35.41 13.56
C SER A 247 -2.18 -34.84 14.35
N VAL A 248 -3.33 -34.73 13.69
CA VAL A 248 -4.60 -34.32 14.29
C VAL A 248 -5.60 -35.46 14.11
N LYS A 249 -6.15 -35.99 15.19
CA LYS A 249 -7.07 -37.15 15.16
C LYS A 249 -8.53 -36.76 15.32
N GLY A 250 -8.82 -35.66 16.00
CA GLY A 250 -10.19 -35.20 16.27
C GLY A 250 -10.65 -34.12 15.32
N ALA A 251 -11.80 -33.54 15.67
CA ALA A 251 -12.47 -32.54 14.87
C ALA A 251 -11.73 -31.18 14.89
N ILE A 252 -11.95 -30.42 13.82
CA ILE A 252 -11.64 -28.99 13.74
C ILE A 252 -12.94 -28.25 14.04
N THR A 253 -12.95 -27.47 15.11
CA THR A 253 -14.12 -26.71 15.58
C THR A 253 -13.77 -25.23 15.79
N THR A 254 -14.78 -24.41 16.10
CA THR A 254 -14.59 -23.00 16.39
C THR A 254 -15.05 -22.68 17.80
N GLY A 255 -14.37 -21.77 18.47
CA GLY A 255 -14.71 -21.33 19.82
C GLY A 255 -13.55 -20.55 20.45
N PRO A 256 -13.81 -19.84 21.55
CA PRO A 256 -12.77 -19.10 22.25
C PRO A 256 -11.78 -20.07 22.94
N ALA A 257 -10.50 -19.68 22.97
CA ALA A 257 -9.54 -20.36 23.82
C ALA A 257 -9.91 -20.15 25.30
N PRO A 258 -9.88 -21.22 26.14
CA PRO A 258 -10.22 -21.11 27.55
C PRO A 258 -9.33 -20.07 28.28
N ALA A 259 -9.95 -19.27 29.13
CA ALA A 259 -9.21 -18.33 29.97
C ALA A 259 -8.26 -19.09 30.93
N GLY A 260 -7.07 -18.55 31.11
CA GLY A 260 -6.08 -19.12 32.05
C GLY A 260 -5.21 -20.23 31.49
N LEU A 261 -5.44 -20.72 30.25
CA LEU A 261 -4.49 -21.63 29.62
C LEU A 261 -3.18 -20.92 29.31
N ALA A 262 -2.06 -21.53 29.69
CA ALA A 262 -0.74 -21.04 29.28
C ALA A 262 -0.53 -21.24 27.78
N SER A 263 0.05 -20.27 27.11
CA SER A 263 0.43 -20.39 25.69
C SER A 263 1.57 -21.41 25.55
N VAL A 264 1.38 -22.40 24.70
CA VAL A 264 2.41 -23.40 24.37
C VAL A 264 3.33 -22.92 23.26
N TYR A 265 2.86 -22.00 22.41
CA TYR A 265 3.63 -21.39 21.34
C TYR A 265 3.00 -20.06 20.90
N VAL A 266 3.85 -19.10 20.56
CA VAL A 266 3.44 -17.85 19.92
C VAL A 266 4.20 -17.74 18.62
N HIS A 267 3.46 -17.84 17.51
CA HIS A 267 4.02 -17.57 16.20
C HIS A 267 4.07 -16.07 15.97
N ARG A 268 5.24 -15.55 15.68
CA ARG A 268 5.44 -14.19 15.20
C ARG A 268 5.72 -14.24 13.71
N GLN A 269 4.92 -13.52 12.94
CA GLN A 269 5.07 -13.44 11.48
C GLN A 269 6.54 -13.20 11.10
N SER A 270 7.07 -14.00 10.18
CA SER A 270 8.48 -13.92 9.77
C SER A 270 8.81 -12.59 9.09
N ARG A 271 7.80 -11.94 8.48
CA ARG A 271 7.91 -10.63 7.82
C ARG A 271 7.64 -9.51 8.81
N PRO A 272 8.53 -8.51 8.95
CA PRO A 272 8.22 -7.28 9.66
C PRO A 272 7.18 -6.46 8.88
N LEU A 273 6.54 -5.50 9.55
CA LEU A 273 5.52 -4.63 8.95
C LEU A 273 6.02 -3.93 7.67
N SER A 274 7.27 -3.49 7.64
CA SER A 274 7.87 -2.88 6.44
C SER A 274 7.78 -3.80 5.22
N GLN A 275 8.04 -5.09 5.36
CA GLN A 275 7.90 -6.05 4.28
C GLN A 275 6.43 -6.32 3.93
N VAL A 276 5.54 -6.39 4.93
CA VAL A 276 4.08 -6.49 4.71
C VAL A 276 3.57 -5.30 3.90
N LEU A 277 4.01 -4.08 4.24
CA LEU A 277 3.63 -2.86 3.54
C LEU A 277 4.20 -2.78 2.12
N HIS A 278 5.43 -3.26 1.91
CA HIS A 278 5.98 -3.37 0.55
C HIS A 278 5.12 -4.26 -0.33
N GLU A 279 4.80 -5.46 0.14
CA GLU A 279 3.93 -6.41 -0.59
C GLU A 279 2.51 -5.85 -0.81
N LEU A 280 1.96 -5.15 0.18
CA LEU A 280 0.70 -4.42 0.09
C LEU A 280 0.73 -3.37 -1.04
N LEU A 281 1.75 -2.53 -1.07
CA LEU A 281 1.83 -1.40 -2.01
C LEU A 281 2.15 -1.87 -3.44
N VAL A 282 3.02 -2.86 -3.60
CA VAL A 282 3.37 -3.45 -4.90
C VAL A 282 2.24 -4.31 -5.45
N GLY A 283 1.69 -5.21 -4.64
CA GLY A 283 0.62 -6.15 -5.00
C GLY A 283 -0.77 -5.52 -5.03
N SER A 284 -0.95 -4.38 -4.37
CA SER A 284 -2.25 -3.67 -4.26
C SER A 284 -3.38 -4.50 -3.63
N ASN A 285 -3.06 -5.36 -2.67
CA ASN A 285 -4.00 -6.31 -2.07
C ASN A 285 -4.93 -5.60 -1.06
N ASN A 286 -6.27 -5.70 -1.25
CA ASN A 286 -7.26 -5.07 -0.37
C ASN A 286 -7.36 -5.76 0.98
N TYR A 287 -7.27 -7.10 1.00
CA TYR A 287 -7.30 -7.89 2.24
C TYR A 287 -6.18 -7.46 3.18
N ILE A 288 -4.92 -7.38 2.68
CA ILE A 288 -3.77 -6.95 3.48
C ILE A 288 -3.99 -5.52 4.00
N ALA A 289 -4.47 -4.61 3.13
CA ALA A 289 -4.68 -3.22 3.52
C ALA A 289 -5.64 -3.09 4.69
N ASN A 290 -6.77 -3.80 4.63
CA ASN A 290 -7.78 -3.73 5.68
C ASN A 290 -7.36 -4.48 6.95
N GLN A 291 -6.62 -5.61 6.86
CA GLN A 291 -6.02 -6.26 8.03
C GLN A 291 -5.08 -5.31 8.78
N VAL A 292 -4.18 -4.64 8.06
CA VAL A 292 -3.25 -3.66 8.64
C VAL A 292 -4.02 -2.47 9.23
N PHE A 293 -5.02 -1.95 8.52
CA PHE A 293 -5.83 -0.83 8.99
C PHE A 293 -6.61 -1.16 10.27
N LEU A 294 -7.15 -2.37 10.34
CA LEU A 294 -7.86 -2.88 11.52
C LEU A 294 -6.93 -3.02 12.73
N GLU A 295 -5.70 -3.47 12.51
CA GLU A 295 -4.70 -3.60 13.58
C GLU A 295 -4.29 -2.24 14.16
N ILE A 296 -4.20 -1.18 13.36
CA ILE A 296 -3.95 0.18 13.85
C ILE A 296 -4.96 0.57 14.95
N GLY A 297 -6.24 0.30 14.71
CA GLY A 297 -7.31 0.58 15.67
C GLY A 297 -7.17 -0.22 16.95
N ALA A 298 -6.90 -1.51 16.86
CA ALA A 298 -6.72 -2.39 18.01
C ALA A 298 -5.48 -2.03 18.82
N HIS A 299 -4.38 -1.72 18.15
CA HIS A 299 -3.13 -1.33 18.81
C HIS A 299 -3.28 -0.02 19.60
N ARG A 300 -3.95 0.98 19.04
CA ARG A 300 -4.11 2.29 19.68
C ARG A 300 -5.23 2.36 20.73
N LEU A 301 -6.32 1.64 20.51
CA LEU A 301 -7.55 1.75 21.31
C LEU A 301 -7.95 0.45 22.01
N GLY A 302 -7.08 -0.57 21.94
CA GLY A 302 -7.27 -1.86 22.61
C GLY A 302 -8.16 -2.84 21.82
N ALA A 303 -7.93 -4.14 22.10
CA ALA A 303 -8.75 -5.24 21.56
C ALA A 303 -10.18 -5.18 22.16
N PRO A 304 -11.19 -5.82 21.52
CA PRO A 304 -11.13 -6.43 20.20
C PRO A 304 -11.03 -5.40 19.07
N VAL A 305 -10.66 -5.86 17.89
CA VAL A 305 -10.66 -5.07 16.65
C VAL A 305 -12.06 -4.53 16.35
N SER A 306 -12.16 -3.30 15.84
CA SER A 306 -13.35 -2.81 15.14
C SER A 306 -12.98 -1.77 14.09
N LEU A 307 -13.79 -1.66 13.04
CA LEU A 307 -13.58 -0.64 12.00
C LEU A 307 -13.69 0.77 12.59
N ASP A 308 -14.63 1.00 13.51
CA ASP A 308 -14.83 2.29 14.17
C ASP A 308 -13.59 2.73 14.96
N LYS A 309 -12.93 1.80 15.67
CA LYS A 309 -11.65 2.09 16.35
C LYS A 309 -10.57 2.47 15.35
N SER A 310 -10.50 1.79 14.21
CA SER A 310 -9.51 2.07 13.18
C SER A 310 -9.74 3.43 12.54
N LEU A 311 -10.98 3.75 12.23
CA LEU A 311 -11.37 5.07 11.71
C LEU A 311 -11.12 6.19 12.74
N LYS A 312 -11.44 5.95 14.02
CA LYS A 312 -11.15 6.91 15.09
C LYS A 312 -9.65 7.16 15.22
N ALA A 313 -8.84 6.11 15.28
CA ALA A 313 -7.39 6.24 15.37
C ALA A 313 -6.81 6.96 14.14
N ALA A 314 -7.28 6.63 12.93
CA ALA A 314 -6.86 7.28 11.70
C ALA A 314 -7.23 8.77 11.69
N ASN A 315 -8.45 9.13 12.09
CA ASN A 315 -8.91 10.52 12.14
C ASN A 315 -8.11 11.36 13.17
N GLU A 316 -7.78 10.79 14.33
CA GLU A 316 -6.91 11.46 15.33
C GLU A 316 -5.51 11.72 14.75
N MET A 317 -4.92 10.74 14.05
CA MET A 317 -3.61 10.88 13.42
C MET A 317 -3.63 11.89 12.26
N LEU A 318 -4.67 11.87 11.43
CA LEU A 318 -4.88 12.85 10.35
C LEU A 318 -5.07 14.26 10.90
N ALA A 319 -5.82 14.42 11.98
CA ALA A 319 -6.02 15.72 12.66
C ALA A 319 -4.72 16.30 13.18
N ALA A 320 -3.85 15.48 13.78
CA ALA A 320 -2.54 15.90 14.25
C ALA A 320 -1.63 16.43 13.12
N GLN A 321 -1.89 16.05 11.86
CA GLN A 321 -1.18 16.52 10.68
C GLN A 321 -1.94 17.61 9.89
N ASN A 322 -3.06 18.13 10.42
CA ASN A 322 -3.96 19.08 9.73
C ASN A 322 -4.46 18.52 8.37
N LEU A 323 -4.84 17.23 8.33
CA LEU A 323 -5.30 16.52 7.16
C LEU A 323 -6.80 16.14 7.21
N SER A 324 -7.53 16.42 8.30
CA SER A 324 -8.93 16.01 8.48
C SER A 324 -9.88 16.50 7.38
N GLN A 325 -9.63 17.67 6.81
CA GLN A 325 -10.46 18.21 5.71
C GLN A 325 -10.03 17.72 4.33
N ALA A 326 -8.83 17.14 4.23
CA ALA A 326 -8.24 16.76 2.96
C ALA A 326 -8.29 15.25 2.69
N ILE A 327 -8.46 14.43 3.73
CA ILE A 327 -8.46 12.97 3.70
C ILE A 327 -9.66 12.46 4.49
N HIS A 328 -10.59 11.82 3.81
CA HIS A 328 -11.69 11.08 4.43
C HIS A 328 -11.56 9.59 4.10
N LEU A 329 -11.48 8.75 5.12
CA LEU A 329 -11.38 7.30 5.01
C LEU A 329 -12.68 6.64 5.47
N GLU A 330 -13.12 5.63 4.72
CA GLU A 330 -14.16 4.67 5.08
C GLU A 330 -13.54 3.30 5.44
N GLU A 331 -12.37 3.00 4.86
CA GLU A 331 -11.62 1.76 5.09
C GLU A 331 -10.17 1.92 4.55
N GLY A 332 -9.31 0.92 4.79
CA GLY A 332 -7.87 1.03 4.54
C GLY A 332 -7.41 0.74 3.10
N SER A 333 -8.26 0.21 2.22
CA SER A 333 -7.80 -0.25 0.88
C SER A 333 -8.11 0.70 -0.27
N GLY A 334 -9.11 1.55 -0.11
CA GLY A 334 -9.64 2.43 -1.15
C GLY A 334 -10.61 1.72 -2.11
N ILE A 335 -11.18 0.58 -1.73
CA ILE A 335 -12.24 -0.08 -2.51
C ILE A 335 -13.58 0.66 -2.38
N SER A 336 -13.87 1.22 -1.20
CA SER A 336 -15.04 2.07 -1.00
C SER A 336 -14.93 3.37 -1.79
N ARG A 337 -16.00 3.69 -2.53
CA ARG A 337 -16.12 4.96 -3.25
C ARG A 337 -16.40 6.16 -2.33
N ALA A 338 -16.74 5.90 -1.06
CA ALA A 338 -16.93 6.94 -0.07
C ALA A 338 -15.59 7.47 0.52
N ASN A 339 -14.45 6.80 0.24
CA ASN A 339 -13.14 7.43 0.47
C ASN A 339 -12.98 8.65 -0.45
N HIS A 340 -12.63 9.81 0.11
CA HIS A 340 -12.42 11.05 -0.64
C HIS A 340 -11.16 11.78 -0.17
N PHE A 341 -10.27 12.08 -1.11
CA PHE A 341 -9.02 12.80 -0.85
C PHE A 341 -8.93 14.05 -1.72
N THR A 342 -8.16 15.04 -1.28
CA THR A 342 -7.62 16.07 -2.16
C THR A 342 -6.20 15.71 -2.59
N ALA A 343 -5.76 16.19 -3.77
CA ALA A 343 -4.40 15.91 -4.20
C ALA A 343 -3.35 16.57 -3.30
N ARG A 344 -3.66 17.76 -2.82
CA ARG A 344 -2.84 18.50 -1.85
C ARG A 344 -2.69 17.73 -0.55
N GLY A 345 -3.78 17.14 -0.03
CA GLY A 345 -3.75 16.32 1.17
C GLY A 345 -2.91 15.05 1.00
N LEU A 346 -3.09 14.35 -0.13
CA LEU A 346 -2.31 13.13 -0.40
C LEU A 346 -0.81 13.44 -0.61
N ALA A 347 -0.46 14.60 -1.21
CA ALA A 347 0.93 15.02 -1.35
C ALA A 347 1.60 15.32 0.02
N LYS A 348 0.83 15.78 1.02
CA LYS A 348 1.33 15.88 2.41
C LYS A 348 1.59 14.50 3.02
N VAL A 349 0.71 13.52 2.79
CA VAL A 349 0.95 12.13 3.22
C VAL A 349 2.19 11.56 2.54
N LEU A 350 2.43 11.84 1.25
CA LEU A 350 3.66 11.46 0.57
C LEU A 350 4.89 12.12 1.19
N ALA A 351 4.80 13.36 1.70
CA ALA A 351 5.92 13.97 2.44
C ALA A 351 6.24 13.19 3.73
N LEU A 352 5.22 12.79 4.48
CA LEU A 352 5.37 11.97 5.70
C LEU A 352 5.91 10.57 5.40
N LEU A 353 5.52 10.00 4.26
CA LEU A 353 5.95 8.66 3.81
C LEU A 353 7.31 8.67 3.08
N ALA A 354 7.90 9.85 2.80
CA ALA A 354 9.14 9.97 2.03
C ALA A 354 10.32 9.14 2.58
N PRO A 355 10.54 9.02 3.92
CA PRO A 355 11.58 8.15 4.47
C PRO A 355 11.42 6.66 4.13
N HIS A 356 10.25 6.26 3.61
CA HIS A 356 9.87 4.89 3.28
C HIS A 356 9.47 4.75 1.80
N ALA A 357 9.97 5.62 0.92
CA ALA A 357 9.64 5.60 -0.51
C ALA A 357 10.04 4.29 -1.20
N GLU A 358 11.01 3.56 -0.64
CA GLU A 358 11.46 2.24 -1.09
C GLU A 358 10.36 1.16 -1.01
N LEU A 359 9.33 1.38 -0.20
CA LEU A 359 8.18 0.46 -0.11
C LEU A 359 7.31 0.47 -1.37
N LEU A 360 7.41 1.49 -2.21
CA LEU A 360 6.60 1.62 -3.42
C LEU A 360 7.20 0.82 -4.58
N ARG A 361 6.39 0.60 -5.61
CA ARG A 361 6.87 0.06 -6.88
C ARG A 361 7.75 1.10 -7.59
N HIS A 362 8.96 0.70 -7.99
CA HIS A 362 9.88 1.52 -8.75
C HIS A 362 9.81 1.21 -10.24
N SER A 363 9.73 2.24 -11.07
CA SER A 363 9.82 2.12 -12.53
C SER A 363 10.15 3.47 -13.17
N LYS A 364 11.09 3.50 -14.12
CA LYS A 364 11.43 4.67 -14.97
C LYS A 364 11.70 5.97 -14.18
N GLY A 365 12.51 5.90 -13.12
CA GLY A 365 12.83 7.07 -12.29
C GLY A 365 11.66 7.57 -11.42
N ALA A 366 10.68 6.72 -11.16
CA ALA A 366 9.58 7.02 -10.27
C ALA A 366 9.29 5.87 -9.30
N ALA A 367 8.84 6.23 -8.08
CA ALA A 367 8.33 5.32 -7.07
C ALA A 367 6.85 5.67 -6.84
N PHE A 368 5.93 4.73 -7.13
CA PHE A 368 4.52 5.08 -7.17
C PHE A 368 3.57 3.96 -6.77
N LYS A 369 2.34 4.37 -6.43
CA LYS A 369 1.16 3.53 -6.26
C LYS A 369 0.11 3.88 -7.30
N THR A 370 -0.48 2.86 -7.93
CA THR A 370 -1.62 3.01 -8.83
C THR A 370 -2.93 2.77 -8.10
N GLY A 371 -4.00 3.45 -8.51
CA GLY A 371 -5.37 3.14 -8.12
C GLY A 371 -6.25 2.93 -9.35
N THR A 372 -7.19 1.97 -9.25
CA THR A 372 -8.10 1.61 -10.34
C THR A 372 -9.42 1.14 -9.75
N LEU A 373 -10.50 1.84 -10.09
CA LEU A 373 -11.88 1.40 -9.98
C LEU A 373 -12.57 1.67 -11.33
N ASP A 374 -13.76 1.18 -11.50
CA ASP A 374 -14.54 1.56 -12.69
C ASP A 374 -14.71 3.07 -12.76
N GLY A 375 -14.37 3.67 -13.90
CA GLY A 375 -14.40 5.13 -14.10
C GLY A 375 -13.33 5.93 -13.32
N VAL A 376 -12.41 5.30 -12.57
CA VAL A 376 -11.37 6.01 -11.79
C VAL A 376 -9.98 5.45 -12.08
N ARG A 377 -9.03 6.33 -12.39
CA ARG A 377 -7.61 6.00 -12.62
C ARG A 377 -6.73 6.98 -11.85
N THR A 378 -6.07 6.52 -10.81
CA THR A 378 -5.21 7.34 -9.97
C THR A 378 -3.76 6.86 -10.01
N LEU A 379 -2.83 7.78 -9.75
CA LEU A 379 -1.39 7.52 -9.63
C LEU A 379 -0.80 8.55 -8.67
N ALA A 380 -0.05 8.10 -7.67
CA ALA A 380 0.58 9.02 -6.73
C ALA A 380 1.92 8.44 -6.25
N GLY A 381 2.88 9.32 -5.98
CA GLY A 381 4.21 8.92 -5.53
C GLY A 381 5.27 9.98 -5.75
N TYR A 382 6.48 9.53 -6.05
CA TYR A 382 7.67 10.33 -6.24
C TYR A 382 8.23 10.13 -7.64
N ALA A 383 8.78 11.18 -8.23
CA ALA A 383 9.43 11.12 -9.54
C ALA A 383 10.71 11.95 -9.53
N ASP A 384 11.76 11.41 -10.14
CA ASP A 384 13.01 12.14 -10.32
C ASP A 384 12.87 13.06 -11.53
N THR A 385 13.26 14.32 -11.37
CA THR A 385 13.24 15.38 -12.40
C THR A 385 14.60 16.03 -12.53
N ALA A 386 14.88 16.65 -13.69
CA ALA A 386 16.19 17.22 -13.96
C ALA A 386 16.44 18.56 -13.23
N GLN A 387 15.38 19.37 -13.05
CA GLN A 387 15.52 20.73 -12.52
C GLN A 387 15.12 20.86 -11.04
N HIS A 388 14.20 19.99 -10.56
CA HIS A 388 13.66 20.04 -9.20
C HIS A 388 14.00 18.82 -8.36
N GLY A 389 14.91 17.94 -8.84
CA GLY A 389 15.24 16.71 -8.13
C GLY A 389 14.02 15.78 -7.96
N LYS A 390 13.81 15.26 -6.77
CA LYS A 390 12.69 14.37 -6.47
C LYS A 390 11.44 15.15 -6.11
N VAL A 391 10.42 15.08 -6.97
CA VAL A 391 9.12 15.70 -6.75
C VAL A 391 8.10 14.67 -6.24
N ARG A 392 7.08 15.14 -5.52
CA ARG A 392 5.89 14.36 -5.15
C ARG A 392 4.77 14.70 -6.15
N PHE A 393 4.05 13.70 -6.61
CA PHE A 393 2.97 13.92 -7.56
C PHE A 393 1.72 13.12 -7.21
N VAL A 394 0.56 13.69 -7.54
CA VAL A 394 -0.76 13.07 -7.45
C VAL A 394 -1.50 13.33 -8.74
N ILE A 395 -2.01 12.28 -9.37
CA ILE A 395 -2.79 12.32 -10.60
C ILE A 395 -4.09 11.55 -10.38
N SER A 396 -5.25 12.16 -10.69
CA SER A 396 -6.54 11.49 -10.72
C SER A 396 -7.26 11.81 -12.01
N LEU A 397 -7.76 10.77 -12.67
CA LEU A 397 -8.49 10.82 -13.93
C LEU A 397 -9.85 10.16 -13.77
N THR A 398 -10.87 10.72 -14.40
CA THR A 398 -12.15 10.06 -14.64
C THR A 398 -12.10 9.28 -15.96
N GLY A 399 -12.84 8.17 -16.04
CA GLY A 399 -12.86 7.29 -17.22
C GLY A 399 -11.88 6.12 -17.15
N ASN A 400 -11.80 5.33 -18.22
CA ASN A 400 -11.12 4.03 -18.23
C ASN A 400 -9.75 4.01 -18.93
N THR A 401 -9.23 5.15 -19.37
CA THR A 401 -7.94 5.29 -20.06
C THR A 401 -6.73 5.22 -19.12
N GLY A 402 -6.40 4.02 -18.64
CA GLY A 402 -5.33 3.82 -17.65
C GLY A 402 -3.92 4.23 -18.10
N ALA A 403 -3.63 4.24 -19.40
CA ALA A 403 -2.33 4.67 -19.94
C ALA A 403 -2.08 6.17 -19.78
N LEU A 404 -3.11 7.00 -19.75
CA LEU A 404 -2.98 8.46 -19.69
C LEU A 404 -2.28 8.94 -18.41
N ARG A 405 -2.56 8.31 -17.26
CA ARG A 405 -1.88 8.66 -15.98
C ARG A 405 -0.37 8.51 -16.04
N PHE A 406 0.14 7.49 -16.77
CA PHE A 406 1.59 7.30 -16.96
C PHE A 406 2.17 8.28 -17.97
N ARG A 407 1.42 8.64 -19.02
CA ARG A 407 1.83 9.68 -19.98
C ARG A 407 1.95 11.05 -19.28
N LEU A 408 1.02 11.38 -18.38
CA LEU A 408 1.10 12.59 -17.56
C LEU A 408 2.33 12.59 -16.66
N MET A 409 2.58 11.49 -15.94
CA MET A 409 3.77 11.33 -15.10
C MET A 409 5.06 11.54 -15.92
N GLN A 410 5.18 10.89 -17.09
CA GLN A 410 6.34 11.06 -17.97
C GLN A 410 6.48 12.47 -18.52
N ALA A 411 5.36 13.14 -18.87
CA ALA A 411 5.37 14.53 -19.31
C ALA A 411 5.83 15.49 -18.20
N ILE A 412 5.43 15.23 -16.94
CA ILE A 412 5.91 15.96 -15.76
C ILE A 412 7.42 15.76 -15.59
N GLN A 413 7.91 14.51 -15.59
CA GLN A 413 9.33 14.19 -15.44
C GLN A 413 10.20 14.85 -16.54
N ALA A 414 9.72 14.87 -17.78
CA ALA A 414 10.46 15.44 -18.92
C ALA A 414 10.43 16.96 -18.97
N ALA A 415 9.52 17.63 -18.26
CA ALA A 415 9.34 19.07 -18.28
C ALA A 415 9.91 19.78 -17.05
N LEU A 416 10.14 19.08 -15.96
CA LEU A 416 10.75 19.54 -14.71
C LEU A 416 12.16 18.96 -14.52
#